data_b4d505134a7e619e8d8e3a3bc6891b02
#
_entry.id   b4d505134a7e619e8d8e3a3bc6891b02
#
_cell.length_a   1.000
_cell.length_b   1.000
_cell.length_c   1.000
_cell.angle_alpha   90.00
_cell.angle_beta   90.00
_cell.angle_gamma   90.00
#
_symmetry.space_group_name_H-M   'P 1'
#
loop_
_entity.id
_entity.type
_entity.pdbx_description
1 polymer ?
#
loop_
_entity_poly.entity_id
_entity_poly.type
_entity_poly.pdbx_seq_one_letter_code
_entity_poly.pdbx_strand_id
1 'polypeptide(L)'
;YAAENITSQDSNISLMIGVDTTVFHGYVNCGAVGAITGVGNAFPNEVLHLINLCEKAAAGDPISRSRAKELEDALAILSSFDEGPDLVLYYKFLMVLNGDKGYDLHFNSTDKLSDSQKMYAKKQYDLFVKWYSNWKNI
;
A
#
# COMPACT_ATOMS: atom_id res chain seq x y z
N TYR A 1 0.95 -5.20 18.53
CA TYR A 1 0.50 -5.94 19.75
C TYR A 1 -0.26 -5.04 20.73
N ALA A 2 0.23 -3.83 21.04
CA ALA A 2 -0.47 -2.94 21.99
C ALA A 2 -1.85 -2.51 21.50
N ALA A 3 -1.98 -2.12 20.24
CA ALA A 3 -3.25 -1.73 19.64
C ALA A 3 -4.25 -2.90 19.61
N GLU A 4 -3.80 -4.10 19.27
CA GLU A 4 -4.60 -5.33 19.28
C GLU A 4 -5.15 -5.62 20.69
N ASN A 5 -4.32 -5.51 21.71
CA ASN A 5 -4.76 -5.71 23.10
C ASN A 5 -5.85 -4.70 23.51
N ILE A 6 -5.73 -3.44 23.10
CA ILE A 6 -6.74 -2.41 23.41
C ILE A 6 -8.06 -2.73 22.71
N THR A 7 -8.02 -3.02 21.41
CA THR A 7 -9.22 -3.28 20.60
C THR A 7 -9.91 -4.58 20.96
N SER A 8 -9.17 -5.59 21.45
CA SER A 8 -9.76 -6.84 21.94
C SER A 8 -10.49 -6.71 23.28
N GLN A 9 -10.16 -5.67 24.06
CA GLN A 9 -10.76 -5.41 25.37
C GLN A 9 -11.97 -4.46 25.29
N ASP A 10 -12.08 -3.66 24.25
CA ASP A 10 -13.17 -2.70 24.05
C ASP A 10 -13.73 -2.80 22.64
N SER A 11 -14.94 -3.36 22.52
CA SER A 11 -15.63 -3.54 21.25
C SER A 11 -16.05 -2.22 20.54
N ASN A 12 -15.95 -1.10 21.23
CA ASN A 12 -16.23 0.23 20.65
C ASN A 12 -15.01 0.82 19.94
N ILE A 13 -13.84 0.19 20.04
CA ILE A 13 -12.61 0.63 19.40
C ILE A 13 -12.29 -0.30 18.25
N SER A 14 -12.10 0.26 17.06
CA SER A 14 -11.74 -0.47 15.84
C SER A 14 -10.25 -0.33 15.55
N LEU A 15 -9.59 -1.42 15.20
CA LEU A 15 -8.20 -1.42 14.77
C LEU A 15 -8.09 -1.01 13.30
N MET A 16 -7.30 0.03 13.03
CA MET A 16 -6.93 0.46 11.68
C MET A 16 -5.42 0.27 11.48
N ILE A 17 -5.03 -0.30 10.35
CA ILE A 17 -3.61 -0.48 10.01
C ILE A 17 -3.09 0.77 9.31
N GLY A 18 -1.99 1.34 9.82
CA GLY A 18 -1.35 2.55 9.27
C GLY A 18 -0.03 2.29 8.53
N VAL A 19 0.33 1.03 8.28
CA VAL A 19 1.59 0.67 7.60
C VAL A 19 1.28 -0.25 6.42
N ASP A 20 1.70 0.15 5.23
CA ASP A 20 1.39 -0.51 3.95
C ASP A 20 1.82 -1.99 3.91
N THR A 21 2.92 -2.33 4.56
CA THR A 21 3.50 -3.68 4.57
C THR A 21 2.95 -4.61 5.66
N THR A 22 1.95 -4.17 6.42
CA THR A 22 1.36 -4.93 7.54
C THR A 22 -0.17 -5.08 7.45
N VAL A 23 -0.76 -4.77 6.32
CA VAL A 23 -2.21 -4.85 6.09
C VAL A 23 -2.69 -6.29 6.26
N PHE A 24 -2.02 -7.24 5.60
CA PHE A 24 -2.33 -8.67 5.71
C PHE A 24 -2.28 -9.15 7.17
N HIS A 25 -1.20 -8.86 7.87
CA HIS A 25 -1.06 -9.24 9.29
C HIS A 25 -2.17 -8.63 10.16
N GLY A 26 -2.48 -7.36 9.95
CA GLY A 26 -3.52 -6.66 10.68
C GLY A 26 -4.90 -7.29 10.53
N TYR A 27 -5.32 -7.58 9.31
CA TYR A 27 -6.62 -8.19 9.05
C TYR A 27 -6.69 -9.65 9.51
N VAL A 28 -5.68 -10.45 9.15
CA VAL A 28 -5.74 -11.91 9.34
C VAL A 28 -5.43 -12.34 10.77
N ASN A 29 -4.54 -11.60 11.46
CA ASN A 29 -4.06 -12.01 12.77
C ASN A 29 -4.48 -11.09 13.91
N CYS A 30 -4.86 -9.83 13.64
CA CYS A 30 -5.12 -8.83 14.68
C CYS A 30 -6.56 -8.28 14.69
N GLY A 31 -7.42 -8.74 13.79
CA GLY A 31 -8.81 -8.29 13.73
C GLY A 31 -8.99 -6.85 13.26
N ALA A 32 -8.07 -6.34 12.43
CA ALA A 32 -8.22 -5.02 11.84
C ALA A 32 -9.45 -4.96 10.92
N VAL A 33 -10.10 -3.81 10.89
CA VAL A 33 -11.31 -3.54 10.09
C VAL A 33 -11.08 -2.49 9.00
N GLY A 34 -9.87 -1.94 8.91
CA GLY A 34 -9.52 -0.95 7.91
C GLY A 34 -8.01 -0.72 7.82
N ALA A 35 -7.61 0.01 6.78
CA ALA A 35 -6.22 0.41 6.57
C ALA A 35 -6.13 1.84 6.04
N ILE A 36 -5.07 2.55 6.43
CA ILE A 36 -4.68 3.86 5.93
C ILE A 36 -3.30 3.68 5.31
N THR A 37 -3.21 3.75 3.99
CA THR A 37 -2.02 3.39 3.24
C THR A 37 -1.48 4.57 2.42
N GLY A 38 -0.17 4.72 2.33
CA GLY A 38 0.47 5.72 1.47
C GLY A 38 0.36 5.34 0.00
N VAL A 39 0.63 4.08 -0.34
CA VAL A 39 0.57 3.56 -1.72
C VAL A 39 -0.84 3.63 -2.31
N GLY A 40 -1.87 3.61 -1.50
CA GLY A 40 -3.27 3.77 -1.91
C GLY A 40 -3.59 5.10 -2.59
N ASN A 41 -2.76 6.13 -2.41
CA ASN A 41 -2.90 7.38 -3.17
C ASN A 41 -2.65 7.17 -4.68
N ALA A 42 -1.68 6.34 -5.03
CA ALA A 42 -1.31 6.06 -6.42
C ALA A 42 -2.00 4.80 -6.99
N PHE A 43 -2.28 3.81 -6.15
CA PHE A 43 -2.84 2.51 -6.52
C PHE A 43 -4.07 2.15 -5.68
N PRO A 44 -5.14 2.97 -5.69
CA PRO A 44 -6.31 2.74 -4.83
C PRO A 44 -7.03 1.42 -5.13
N ASN A 45 -7.16 1.04 -6.40
CA ASN A 45 -7.85 -0.19 -6.79
C ASN A 45 -7.10 -1.44 -6.34
N GLU A 46 -5.77 -1.41 -6.41
CA GLU A 46 -4.90 -2.50 -6.00
C GLU A 46 -4.92 -2.67 -4.48
N VAL A 47 -4.92 -1.57 -3.73
CA VAL A 47 -5.05 -1.61 -2.27
C VAL A 47 -6.44 -2.10 -1.85
N LEU A 48 -7.52 -1.66 -2.50
CA LEU A 48 -8.87 -2.19 -2.26
C LEU A 48 -8.96 -3.69 -2.59
N HIS A 49 -8.26 -4.13 -3.64
CA HIS A 49 -8.17 -5.57 -3.96
C HIS A 49 -7.44 -6.33 -2.85
N LEU A 50 -6.32 -5.80 -2.33
CA LEU A 50 -5.61 -6.38 -1.19
C LEU A 50 -6.53 -6.49 0.04
N ILE A 51 -7.24 -5.43 0.40
CA ILE A 51 -8.16 -5.41 1.53
C ILE A 51 -9.24 -6.49 1.37
N ASN A 52 -9.87 -6.58 0.21
CA ASN A 52 -10.89 -7.61 -0.07
C ASN A 52 -10.34 -9.04 0.08
N LEU A 53 -9.12 -9.29 -0.39
CA LEU A 53 -8.44 -10.57 -0.19
C LEU A 53 -8.13 -10.83 1.29
N CYS A 54 -7.71 -9.82 2.03
CA CYS A 54 -7.42 -9.93 3.46
C CYS A 54 -8.70 -10.24 4.28
N GLU A 55 -9.83 -9.62 3.94
CA GLU A 55 -11.13 -9.90 4.57
C GLU A 55 -11.56 -11.37 4.35
N LYS A 56 -11.46 -11.86 3.11
CA LYS A 56 -11.74 -13.27 2.80
C LYS A 56 -10.78 -14.23 3.51
N ALA A 57 -9.49 -13.87 3.55
CA ALA A 57 -8.48 -14.65 4.25
C ALA A 57 -8.74 -14.71 5.76
N ALA A 58 -9.17 -13.60 6.38
CA ALA A 58 -9.57 -13.55 7.77
C ALA A 58 -10.82 -14.41 8.05
N ALA A 59 -11.72 -14.52 7.07
CA ALA A 59 -12.87 -15.42 7.12
C ALA A 59 -12.52 -16.91 6.87
N GLY A 60 -11.24 -17.24 6.60
CA GLY A 60 -10.75 -18.61 6.49
C GLY A 60 -10.53 -19.12 5.06
N ASP A 61 -10.63 -18.25 4.03
CA ASP A 61 -10.35 -18.67 2.65
C ASP A 61 -8.83 -18.82 2.39
N PRO A 62 -8.32 -20.05 2.15
CA PRO A 62 -6.89 -20.27 1.97
C PRO A 62 -6.36 -19.72 0.64
N ILE A 63 -7.18 -19.65 -0.40
CA ILE A 63 -6.77 -19.10 -1.70
C ILE A 63 -6.57 -17.60 -1.57
N SER A 64 -7.54 -16.90 -0.99
CA SER A 64 -7.43 -15.46 -0.71
C SER A 64 -6.26 -15.15 0.23
N ARG A 65 -5.97 -16.05 1.19
CA ARG A 65 -4.82 -15.88 2.10
C ARG A 65 -3.48 -15.86 1.34
N SER A 66 -3.26 -16.79 0.42
CA SER A 66 -2.05 -16.82 -0.42
C SER A 66 -1.97 -15.58 -1.31
N ARG A 67 -3.06 -15.27 -2.00
CA ARG A 67 -3.13 -14.14 -2.93
C ARG A 67 -2.97 -12.78 -2.23
N ALA A 68 -3.54 -12.62 -1.05
CA ALA A 68 -3.37 -11.40 -0.25
C ALA A 68 -1.89 -11.18 0.09
N LYS A 69 -1.19 -12.24 0.50
CA LYS A 69 0.24 -12.15 0.82
C LYS A 69 1.08 -11.81 -0.41
N GLU A 70 0.81 -12.44 -1.56
CA GLU A 70 1.49 -12.14 -2.82
C GLU A 70 1.30 -10.68 -3.25
N LEU A 71 0.07 -10.15 -3.13
CA LEU A 71 -0.22 -8.77 -3.50
C LEU A 71 0.42 -7.76 -2.54
N GLU A 72 0.40 -8.03 -1.22
CA GLU A 72 1.07 -7.19 -0.24
C GLU A 72 2.58 -7.13 -0.50
N ASP A 73 3.22 -8.28 -0.76
CA ASP A 73 4.66 -8.35 -1.06
C ASP A 73 5.01 -7.59 -2.35
N ALA A 74 4.13 -7.65 -3.37
CA ALA A 74 4.32 -6.88 -4.59
C ALA A 74 4.14 -5.37 -4.38
N LEU A 75 3.14 -4.95 -3.59
CA LEU A 75 2.92 -3.54 -3.24
C LEU A 75 4.03 -2.98 -2.35
N ALA A 76 4.69 -3.82 -1.56
CA ALA A 76 5.80 -3.40 -0.69
C ALA A 76 6.97 -2.77 -1.47
N ILE A 77 7.15 -3.15 -2.74
CA ILE A 77 8.15 -2.52 -3.63
C ILE A 77 7.89 -1.01 -3.79
N LEU A 78 6.62 -0.61 -3.76
CA LEU A 78 6.18 0.78 -3.92
C LEU A 78 6.11 1.55 -2.59
N SER A 79 6.02 0.86 -1.47
CA SER A 79 5.87 1.47 -0.15
C SER A 79 7.17 1.52 0.67
N SER A 80 8.25 0.96 0.15
CA SER A 80 9.57 0.90 0.80
C SER A 80 10.61 1.83 0.17
N PHE A 81 10.18 2.82 -0.61
CA PHE A 81 11.08 3.67 -1.38
C PHE A 81 12.07 4.44 -0.49
N ASP A 82 11.56 5.22 0.41
CA ASP A 82 12.36 6.03 1.33
C ASP A 82 11.47 6.39 2.53
N GLU A 83 11.80 5.91 3.69
CA GLU A 83 11.10 6.25 4.93
C GLU A 83 11.45 7.67 5.43
N GLY A 84 12.28 8.39 4.68
CA GLY A 84 12.71 9.74 4.99
C GLY A 84 11.78 10.84 4.48
N PRO A 85 12.28 12.07 4.38
CA PRO A 85 11.49 13.26 4.02
C PRO A 85 10.92 13.23 2.60
N ASP A 86 11.46 12.39 1.73
CA ASP A 86 11.08 12.30 0.31
C ASP A 86 9.88 11.38 0.04
N LEU A 87 9.36 10.69 1.04
CA LEU A 87 8.26 9.74 0.88
C LEU A 87 7.03 10.35 0.21
N VAL A 88 6.62 11.55 0.62
CA VAL A 88 5.48 12.25 0.02
C VAL A 88 5.76 12.62 -1.45
N LEU A 89 6.97 13.06 -1.76
CA LEU A 89 7.37 13.37 -3.13
C LEU A 89 7.36 12.13 -4.01
N TYR A 90 7.76 10.99 -3.45
CA TYR A 90 7.71 9.71 -4.13
C TYR A 90 6.28 9.29 -4.48
N TYR A 91 5.34 9.31 -3.54
CA TYR A 91 3.94 8.99 -3.82
C TYR A 91 3.30 9.96 -4.81
N LYS A 92 3.59 11.25 -4.71
CA LYS A 92 3.16 12.25 -5.71
C LYS A 92 3.70 11.92 -7.10
N PHE A 93 4.95 11.49 -7.20
CA PHE A 93 5.53 11.10 -8.48
C PHE A 93 4.87 9.84 -9.07
N LEU A 94 4.51 8.86 -8.26
CA LEU A 94 3.73 7.70 -8.70
C LEU A 94 2.35 8.13 -9.26
N MET A 95 1.70 9.12 -8.65
CA MET A 95 0.44 9.68 -9.15
C MET A 95 0.63 10.38 -10.50
N VAL A 96 1.73 11.10 -10.68
CA VAL A 96 2.11 11.69 -11.99
C VAL A 96 2.31 10.61 -13.05
N LEU A 97 2.97 9.49 -12.71
CA LEU A 97 3.14 8.35 -13.61
C LEU A 97 1.79 7.70 -14.00
N ASN A 98 0.79 7.74 -13.11
CA ASN A 98 -0.59 7.33 -13.40
C ASN A 98 -1.36 8.33 -14.28
N GLY A 99 -0.76 9.46 -14.64
CA GLY A 99 -1.37 10.46 -15.53
C GLY A 99 -1.93 11.69 -14.83
N ASP A 100 -1.92 11.75 -13.50
CA ASP A 100 -2.38 12.93 -12.75
C ASP A 100 -1.26 13.96 -12.58
N LYS A 101 -1.09 14.77 -13.60
CA LYS A 101 -0.05 15.81 -13.65
C LYS A 101 -0.18 16.90 -12.62
N GLY A 102 -1.34 17.04 -11.97
CA GLY A 102 -1.57 18.01 -10.90
C GLY A 102 -0.66 17.78 -9.69
N TYR A 103 -0.21 16.55 -9.48
CA TYR A 103 0.68 16.21 -8.39
C TYR A 103 2.16 16.55 -8.65
N ASP A 104 2.53 17.07 -9.81
CA ASP A 104 3.87 17.64 -10.05
C ASP A 104 4.04 19.05 -9.44
N LEU A 105 3.00 19.60 -8.83
CA LEU A 105 3.04 20.85 -8.08
C LEU A 105 3.47 20.59 -6.63
N HIS A 106 4.46 21.37 -6.16
CA HIS A 106 4.99 21.29 -4.80
C HIS A 106 4.84 22.64 -4.10
N PHE A 107 4.63 22.59 -2.78
CA PHE A 107 4.51 23.81 -1.97
C PHE A 107 5.82 24.61 -1.99
N ASN A 108 6.96 23.93 -1.85
CA ASN A 108 8.27 24.54 -1.97
C ASN A 108 8.87 24.20 -3.34
N SER A 109 9.46 25.18 -4.00
CA SER A 109 10.12 24.99 -5.30
C SER A 109 11.35 24.07 -5.25
N THR A 110 11.90 23.86 -4.05
CA THR A 110 13.03 22.98 -3.79
C THR A 110 12.64 21.53 -3.54
N ASP A 111 11.35 21.27 -3.26
CA ASP A 111 10.84 19.94 -2.97
C ASP A 111 10.69 19.16 -4.29
N LYS A 112 11.72 18.40 -4.61
CA LYS A 112 11.73 17.57 -5.83
C LYS A 112 12.62 16.34 -5.64
N LEU A 113 12.20 15.24 -6.25
CA LEU A 113 13.05 14.07 -6.39
C LEU A 113 14.21 14.36 -7.37
N SER A 114 15.38 13.80 -7.08
CA SER A 114 16.49 13.78 -8.03
C SER A 114 16.15 12.89 -9.25
N ASP A 115 16.93 13.04 -10.33
CA ASP A 115 16.73 12.22 -11.53
C ASP A 115 16.95 10.72 -11.24
N SER A 116 17.92 10.40 -10.37
CA SER A 116 18.15 9.01 -9.96
C SER A 116 17.00 8.44 -9.14
N GLN A 117 16.40 9.22 -8.24
CA GLN A 117 15.20 8.82 -7.48
C GLN A 117 13.99 8.62 -8.40
N LYS A 118 13.76 9.52 -9.36
CA LYS A 118 12.71 9.39 -10.36
C LYS A 118 12.89 8.15 -11.24
N MET A 119 14.12 7.88 -11.65
CA MET A 119 14.42 6.69 -12.46
C MET A 119 14.20 5.40 -11.67
N TYR A 120 14.59 5.36 -10.40
CA TYR A 120 14.31 4.25 -9.50
C TYR A 120 12.80 4.05 -9.33
N ALA A 121 12.08 5.11 -8.96
CA ALA A 121 10.63 5.07 -8.76
C ALA A 121 9.90 4.55 -10.00
N LYS A 122 10.28 5.03 -11.18
CA LYS A 122 9.69 4.58 -12.45
C LYS A 122 9.94 3.10 -12.71
N LYS A 123 11.14 2.58 -12.41
CA LYS A 123 11.42 1.14 -12.54
C LYS A 123 10.52 0.30 -11.64
N GLN A 124 10.36 0.70 -10.38
CA GLN A 124 9.47 -0.01 -9.45
C GLN A 124 8.02 0.05 -9.90
N TYR A 125 7.56 1.20 -10.36
CA TYR A 125 6.23 1.39 -10.94
C TYR A 125 6.01 0.44 -12.14
N ASP A 126 6.91 0.45 -13.13
CA ASP A 126 6.79 -0.38 -14.33
C ASP A 126 6.78 -1.89 -13.99
N LEU A 127 7.62 -2.31 -13.03
CA LEU A 127 7.65 -3.69 -12.55
C LEU A 127 6.33 -4.10 -11.91
N PHE A 128 5.80 -3.28 -11.01
CA PHE A 128 4.55 -3.56 -10.33
C PHE A 128 3.37 -3.62 -11.32
N VAL A 129 3.22 -2.62 -12.19
CA VAL A 129 2.12 -2.55 -13.17
C VAL A 129 2.14 -3.77 -14.09
N LYS A 130 3.33 -4.16 -14.58
CA LYS A 130 3.49 -5.35 -15.42
C LYS A 130 3.13 -6.63 -14.68
N TRP A 131 3.63 -6.77 -13.44
CA TRP A 131 3.34 -7.92 -12.61
C TRP A 131 1.83 -8.02 -12.31
N TYR A 132 1.21 -6.95 -11.83
CA TYR A 132 -0.19 -6.94 -11.46
C TYR A 132 -1.13 -7.22 -12.63
N SER A 133 -0.83 -6.68 -13.82
CA SER A 133 -1.64 -6.92 -15.03
C SER A 133 -1.71 -8.41 -15.41
N ASN A 134 -0.65 -9.16 -15.17
CA ASN A 134 -0.60 -10.61 -15.41
C ASN A 134 -1.25 -11.38 -14.25
N TRP A 135 -0.93 -11.01 -13.03
CA TRP A 135 -1.34 -11.71 -11.82
C TRP A 135 -2.84 -11.64 -11.52
N LYS A 136 -3.48 -10.49 -11.76
CA LYS A 136 -4.91 -10.30 -11.44
C LYS A 136 -5.87 -11.20 -12.23
N ASN A 137 -5.41 -11.77 -13.34
CA ASN A 137 -6.20 -12.61 -14.24
C ASN A 137 -6.04 -14.12 -13.97
N ILE A 138 -5.21 -14.49 -13.02
CA ILE A 138 -5.02 -15.86 -12.56
C ILE A 138 -5.96 -16.14 -11.40
#